data_1c56b5d4585dcad44694a7e8dfd842b0
#
_entry.id   1c56b5d4585dcad44694a7e8dfd842b0
#
_cell.length_a   1.000
_cell.length_b   1.000
_cell.length_c   1.000
_cell.angle_alpha   90.00
_cell.angle_beta   90.00
_cell.angle_gamma   90.00
#
_symmetry.space_group_name_H-M   'P 1'
#
loop_
_entity.id
_entity.type
_entity.pdbx_description
1 polymer ?
#
loop_
_entity_poly.entity_id
_entity_poly.type
_entity_poly.pdbx_seq_one_letter_code
_entity_poly.pdbx_strand_id
1 'polypeptide(L)'
;MSLEATTKVASRFFRGMSLIASLLLLALPVALHGQKQEEFDEYKIRFDAGWFYSSPSGTIRAQGDTYPVDLTKDLSFNSYSTFAGKVDWKFTHKNHFYVVIVPLWTSQTNTLSRDIVWAGNPIHAGAVVQSELHAFEVAPGYQYDIIRRRRGHLGLAVQIDLFHTYAKIAAAAQVTGDGTHQAAVSASRTLWAPIPVAGPQFRLYLTNSPRVFIEGNLYGMYLFGYGNFVSSAGDLGFTLTKHITANAGYQLGTRLNVKVTSDRIGLDLTQKGPVVGLEFSF
;
A
#
# COMPACT_ATOMS: atom_id res chain seq x y z
N MET A 1 -2.87 -0.56 26.73
CA MET A 1 -3.07 0.51 25.71
C MET A 1 -4.43 1.11 26.00
N SER A 2 -4.47 2.38 26.45
CA SER A 2 -5.68 2.99 27.00
C SER A 2 -6.71 3.31 25.90
N LEU A 3 -8.00 3.23 26.25
CA LEU A 3 -9.14 3.60 25.38
C LEU A 3 -8.97 4.99 24.75
N GLU A 4 -8.29 5.92 25.44
CA GLU A 4 -8.02 7.29 24.97
C GLU A 4 -7.13 7.37 23.72
N ALA A 5 -6.15 6.47 23.55
CA ALA A 5 -5.30 6.47 22.36
C ALA A 5 -6.08 6.05 21.12
N THR A 6 -7.00 5.09 21.26
CA THR A 6 -7.84 4.60 20.19
C THR A 6 -8.86 5.66 19.75
N THR A 7 -9.42 6.41 20.69
CA THR A 7 -10.38 7.48 20.43
C THR A 7 -9.72 8.67 19.73
N LYS A 8 -8.47 9.02 20.09
CA LYS A 8 -7.72 10.10 19.39
C LYS A 8 -7.36 9.76 17.96
N VAL A 9 -7.00 8.50 17.68
CA VAL A 9 -6.70 8.07 16.29
C VAL A 9 -7.96 8.05 15.46
N ALA A 10 -9.06 7.51 15.98
CA ALA A 10 -10.36 7.51 15.29
C ALA A 10 -10.84 8.95 15.02
N SER A 11 -10.72 9.87 15.98
CA SER A 11 -11.17 11.27 15.79
C SER A 11 -10.33 12.04 14.76
N ARG A 12 -9.03 11.76 14.66
CA ARG A 12 -8.17 12.34 13.60
C ARG A 12 -8.48 11.76 12.22
N PHE A 13 -8.81 10.48 12.16
CA PHE A 13 -9.23 9.81 10.93
C PHE A 13 -10.57 10.36 10.41
N PHE A 14 -11.57 10.51 11.29
CA PHE A 14 -12.85 11.11 10.94
C PHE A 14 -12.74 12.59 10.55
N ARG A 15 -11.85 13.37 11.17
CA ARG A 15 -11.59 14.76 10.75
C ARG A 15 -10.90 14.85 9.38
N GLY A 16 -9.97 13.96 9.07
CA GLY A 16 -9.36 13.88 7.74
C GLY A 16 -10.37 13.49 6.64
N MET A 17 -11.20 12.50 6.90
CA MET A 17 -12.30 12.10 6.02
C MET A 17 -13.34 13.22 5.81
N SER A 18 -13.68 13.95 6.87
CA SER A 18 -14.63 15.08 6.78
C SER A 18 -14.09 16.21 5.90
N LEU A 19 -12.78 16.50 5.94
CA LEU A 19 -12.15 17.52 5.08
C LEU A 19 -12.13 17.10 3.60
N ILE A 20 -11.82 15.84 3.32
CA ILE A 20 -11.84 15.30 1.95
C ILE A 20 -13.28 15.23 1.41
N ALA A 21 -14.23 14.80 2.23
CA ALA A 21 -15.64 14.78 1.87
C ALA A 21 -16.20 16.20 1.62
N SER A 22 -15.76 17.19 2.41
CA SER A 22 -16.18 18.59 2.23
C SER A 22 -15.58 19.22 0.96
N LEU A 23 -14.33 18.89 0.63
CA LEU A 23 -13.70 19.31 -0.64
C LEU A 23 -14.35 18.66 -1.87
N LEU A 24 -14.77 17.40 -1.77
CA LEU A 24 -15.50 16.68 -2.81
C LEU A 24 -16.93 17.22 -3.00
N LEU A 25 -17.59 17.64 -1.92
CA LEU A 25 -18.93 18.26 -1.98
C LEU A 25 -18.92 19.68 -2.58
N LEU A 26 -17.83 20.43 -2.41
CA LEU A 26 -17.66 21.76 -3.01
C LEU A 26 -17.35 21.69 -4.52
N ALA A 27 -16.92 20.55 -5.05
CA ALA A 27 -16.73 20.32 -6.48
C ALA A 27 -18.03 19.93 -7.24
N LEU A 28 -19.16 19.89 -6.57
CA LEU A 28 -20.46 19.41 -7.07
C LEU A 28 -21.48 20.44 -7.60
N PRO A 29 -21.19 21.67 -8.01
CA PRO A 29 -22.19 22.42 -8.70
C PRO A 29 -22.12 22.27 -10.23
N VAL A 30 -23.30 22.07 -10.81
CA VAL A 30 -23.68 22.28 -12.22
C VAL A 30 -23.54 21.08 -13.15
N ALA A 31 -24.62 20.41 -13.42
CA ALA A 31 -25.24 20.34 -14.75
C ALA A 31 -26.39 19.33 -14.79
N LEU A 32 -27.58 19.83 -14.59
CA LEU A 32 -28.82 19.21 -15.10
C LEU A 32 -29.04 19.76 -16.52
N HIS A 33 -28.61 19.06 -17.56
CA HIS A 33 -29.15 19.15 -18.91
C HIS A 33 -28.79 17.88 -19.67
N GLY A 34 -29.83 17.17 -20.12
CA GLY A 34 -29.72 15.89 -20.81
C GLY A 34 -29.38 16.03 -22.28
N GLN A 35 -28.08 16.02 -22.57
CA GLN A 35 -27.56 15.55 -23.84
C GLN A 35 -26.59 14.40 -23.52
N LYS A 36 -26.65 13.29 -24.27
CA LYS A 36 -25.61 12.25 -24.24
C LYS A 36 -24.29 12.89 -24.70
N GLN A 37 -23.59 13.55 -23.81
CA GLN A 37 -22.24 14.01 -24.05
C GLN A 37 -21.31 12.82 -23.85
N GLU A 38 -20.45 12.54 -24.84
CA GLU A 38 -19.37 11.57 -24.70
C GLU A 38 -18.57 11.83 -23.43
N GLU A 39 -18.41 10.79 -22.62
CA GLU A 39 -17.64 10.86 -21.40
C GLU A 39 -16.15 10.82 -21.72
N PHE A 40 -15.32 11.51 -20.93
CA PHE A 40 -13.89 11.52 -21.15
C PHE A 40 -13.21 10.21 -20.73
N ASP A 41 -13.87 9.43 -19.86
CA ASP A 41 -13.39 8.19 -19.31
C ASP A 41 -14.10 6.98 -19.93
N GLU A 42 -14.18 6.93 -21.25
CA GLU A 42 -14.73 5.79 -21.98
C GLU A 42 -13.63 4.80 -22.33
N TYR A 43 -13.72 3.61 -21.75
CA TYR A 43 -12.90 2.44 -22.08
C TYR A 43 -13.67 1.17 -21.71
N LYS A 44 -13.27 0.05 -22.28
CA LYS A 44 -13.78 -1.26 -21.90
C LYS A 44 -12.76 -2.03 -21.06
N ILE A 45 -11.49 -1.92 -21.43
CA ILE A 45 -10.36 -2.51 -20.70
C ILE A 45 -9.28 -1.46 -20.58
N ARG A 46 -8.67 -1.38 -19.40
CA ARG A 46 -7.56 -0.50 -19.08
C ARG A 46 -6.45 -1.29 -18.41
N PHE A 47 -5.22 -1.05 -18.85
CA PHE A 47 -4.00 -1.60 -18.26
C PHE A 47 -3.18 -0.45 -17.72
N ASP A 48 -2.87 -0.50 -16.44
CA ASP A 48 -1.98 0.45 -15.79
C ASP A 48 -0.67 -0.26 -15.44
N ALA A 49 0.45 0.35 -15.75
CA ALA A 49 1.77 -0.09 -15.37
C ALA A 49 2.52 1.07 -14.72
N GLY A 50 2.90 0.92 -13.47
CA GLY A 50 3.53 1.95 -12.68
C GLY A 50 4.83 1.49 -12.06
N TRP A 51 5.77 2.42 -11.91
CA TRP A 51 6.95 2.28 -11.10
C TRP A 51 6.78 3.08 -9.81
N PHE A 52 6.99 2.44 -8.68
CA PHE A 52 6.83 2.99 -7.35
C PHE A 52 8.15 2.97 -6.59
N TYR A 53 8.58 4.12 -6.10
CA TYR A 53 9.73 4.25 -5.21
C TYR A 53 9.22 4.42 -3.78
N SER A 54 9.39 3.40 -2.97
CA SER A 54 8.85 3.33 -1.60
C SER A 54 9.92 3.60 -0.56
N SER A 55 9.54 4.37 0.46
CA SER A 55 10.28 4.49 1.72
C SER A 55 9.49 3.78 2.81
N PRO A 56 9.86 2.53 3.15
CA PRO A 56 9.20 1.78 4.21
C PRO A 56 9.65 2.27 5.57
N SER A 57 8.80 2.14 6.56
CA SER A 57 9.13 2.32 7.98
C SER A 57 8.23 1.44 8.83
N GLY A 58 8.71 1.07 10.00
CA GLY A 58 7.92 0.25 10.92
C GLY A 58 8.71 -0.88 11.53
N THR A 59 7.99 -1.90 11.99
CA THR A 59 8.58 -3.00 12.75
C THR A 59 8.01 -4.34 12.31
N ILE A 60 8.83 -5.37 12.41
CA ILE A 60 8.45 -6.76 12.23
C ILE A 60 8.73 -7.53 13.52
N ARG A 61 7.85 -8.46 13.88
CA ARG A 61 8.00 -9.34 15.03
C ARG A 61 7.65 -10.77 14.63
N ALA A 62 8.54 -11.71 14.87
CA ALA A 62 8.20 -13.14 14.80
C ALA A 62 7.75 -13.65 16.18
N GLN A 63 7.15 -14.82 16.20
CA GLN A 63 6.83 -15.50 17.45
C GLN A 63 8.11 -15.85 18.23
N GLY A 64 8.10 -15.61 19.53
CA GLY A 64 9.25 -15.80 20.41
C GLY A 64 10.15 -14.58 20.54
N ASP A 65 9.90 -13.51 19.76
CA ASP A 65 10.67 -12.27 19.86
C ASP A 65 10.23 -11.46 21.07
N THR A 66 11.19 -11.04 21.90
CA THR A 66 10.93 -10.18 23.06
C THR A 66 10.55 -8.78 22.62
N TYR A 67 11.23 -8.25 21.60
CA TYR A 67 11.02 -6.91 21.05
C TYR A 67 10.87 -6.95 19.53
N PRO A 68 10.11 -6.01 18.96
CA PRO A 68 10.01 -5.91 17.50
C PRO A 68 11.35 -5.45 16.89
N VAL A 69 11.66 -5.98 15.73
CA VAL A 69 12.81 -5.59 14.91
C VAL A 69 12.40 -4.40 14.04
N ASP A 70 13.16 -3.33 14.05
CA ASP A 70 12.92 -2.12 13.26
C ASP A 70 13.42 -2.33 11.83
N LEU A 71 12.53 -2.12 10.84
CA LEU A 71 12.84 -2.36 9.44
C LEU A 71 13.95 -1.43 8.93
N THR A 72 14.00 -0.20 9.40
CA THR A 72 14.95 0.80 8.95
C THR A 72 16.25 0.75 9.74
N LYS A 73 16.16 0.75 11.08
CA LYS A 73 17.33 0.86 11.95
C LYS A 73 18.08 -0.46 12.07
N ASP A 74 17.36 -1.57 12.25
CA ASP A 74 17.97 -2.87 12.47
C ASP A 74 18.25 -3.61 11.15
N LEU A 75 17.40 -3.44 10.11
CA LEU A 75 17.48 -4.19 8.87
C LEU A 75 17.89 -3.33 7.65
N SER A 76 18.05 -2.01 7.81
CA SER A 76 18.45 -1.06 6.75
C SER A 76 17.53 -1.04 5.51
N PHE A 77 16.26 -1.39 5.65
CA PHE A 77 15.28 -1.23 4.57
C PHE A 77 14.84 0.24 4.45
N ASN A 78 15.74 1.09 3.92
CA ASN A 78 15.51 2.54 3.83
C ASN A 78 14.61 2.92 2.65
N SER A 79 14.81 2.27 1.50
CA SER A 79 14.02 2.49 0.30
C SER A 79 14.17 1.32 -0.66
N TYR A 80 13.17 1.15 -1.49
CA TYR A 80 13.18 0.20 -2.60
C TYR A 80 12.31 0.71 -3.74
N SER A 81 12.49 0.13 -4.92
CA SER A 81 11.61 0.37 -6.05
C SER A 81 10.96 -0.92 -6.51
N THR A 82 9.73 -0.80 -6.98
CA THR A 82 8.99 -1.93 -7.54
C THR A 82 8.09 -1.46 -8.66
N PHE A 83 7.58 -2.41 -9.44
CA PHE A 83 6.55 -2.17 -10.42
C PHE A 83 5.20 -2.61 -9.87
N ALA A 84 4.15 -1.88 -10.24
CA ALA A 84 2.78 -2.25 -9.97
C ALA A 84 2.03 -2.35 -11.30
N GLY A 85 1.14 -3.31 -11.42
CA GLY A 85 0.25 -3.45 -12.56
C GLY A 85 -1.20 -3.47 -12.11
N LYS A 86 -2.10 -2.88 -12.91
CA LYS A 86 -3.55 -3.00 -12.72
C LYS A 86 -4.20 -3.30 -14.05
N VAL A 87 -5.14 -4.21 -14.05
CA VAL A 87 -6.07 -4.45 -15.14
C VAL A 87 -7.46 -4.10 -14.65
N ASP A 88 -8.14 -3.23 -15.37
CA ASP A 88 -9.49 -2.77 -15.05
C ASP A 88 -10.41 -3.09 -16.23
N TRP A 89 -11.44 -3.87 -15.97
CA TRP A 89 -12.48 -4.24 -16.92
C TRP A 89 -13.80 -3.60 -16.54
N LYS A 90 -14.24 -2.65 -17.36
CA LYS A 90 -15.52 -1.99 -17.26
C LYS A 90 -16.57 -2.79 -18.02
N PHE A 91 -17.29 -3.67 -17.35
CA PHE A 91 -18.26 -4.54 -18.00
C PHE A 91 -19.66 -3.90 -18.14
N THR A 92 -19.94 -2.81 -17.39
CA THR A 92 -21.05 -1.93 -17.65
C THR A 92 -20.63 -0.46 -17.47
N HIS A 93 -21.50 0.46 -17.80
CA HIS A 93 -21.22 1.89 -17.68
C HIS A 93 -20.76 2.34 -16.28
N LYS A 94 -21.17 1.63 -15.21
CA LYS A 94 -20.88 1.99 -13.81
C LYS A 94 -20.13 0.91 -13.03
N ASN A 95 -19.91 -0.25 -13.63
CA ASN A 95 -19.38 -1.39 -12.91
C ASN A 95 -18.04 -1.81 -13.48
N HIS A 96 -17.05 -1.89 -12.61
CA HIS A 96 -15.69 -2.28 -12.93
C HIS A 96 -15.29 -3.50 -12.10
N PHE A 97 -14.58 -4.40 -12.72
CA PHE A 97 -13.80 -5.42 -12.03
C PHE A 97 -12.34 -5.16 -12.33
N TYR A 98 -11.50 -5.17 -11.31
CA TYR A 98 -10.08 -4.93 -11.49
C TYR A 98 -9.23 -5.89 -10.67
N VAL A 99 -7.97 -6.04 -11.09
CA VAL A 99 -6.94 -6.76 -10.35
C VAL A 99 -5.69 -5.90 -10.30
N VAL A 100 -5.15 -5.71 -9.11
CA VAL A 100 -3.85 -5.05 -8.89
C VAL A 100 -2.83 -6.13 -8.55
N ILE A 101 -1.60 -5.97 -9.03
CA ILE A 101 -0.47 -6.86 -8.76
C ILE A 101 0.73 -6.00 -8.38
N VAL A 102 1.32 -6.26 -7.20
CA VAL A 102 2.50 -5.56 -6.71
C VAL A 102 3.52 -6.58 -6.20
N PRO A 103 4.56 -6.88 -6.96
CA PRO A 103 5.69 -7.67 -6.48
C PRO A 103 6.69 -6.79 -5.73
N LEU A 104 7.33 -7.33 -4.72
CA LEU A 104 8.42 -6.70 -3.98
C LEU A 104 9.49 -7.73 -3.65
N TRP A 105 10.73 -7.42 -4.03
CA TRP A 105 11.91 -8.18 -3.64
C TRP A 105 13.00 -7.19 -3.21
N THR A 106 13.44 -7.32 -1.98
CA THR A 106 14.53 -6.50 -1.47
C THR A 106 15.39 -7.31 -0.50
N SER A 107 16.68 -7.03 -0.53
CA SER A 107 17.66 -7.60 0.42
C SER A 107 18.61 -6.49 0.86
N GLN A 108 19.01 -6.54 2.13
CA GLN A 108 19.91 -5.56 2.72
C GLN A 108 20.89 -6.25 3.67
N THR A 109 22.03 -5.61 3.86
CA THR A 109 23.01 -6.02 4.85
C THR A 109 23.23 -4.87 5.81
N ASN A 110 23.19 -5.15 7.11
CA ASN A 110 23.39 -4.14 8.15
C ASN A 110 24.25 -4.72 9.29
N THR A 111 24.92 -3.83 10.01
CA THR A 111 25.55 -4.18 11.30
C THR A 111 24.63 -3.71 12.41
N LEU A 112 24.21 -4.63 13.27
CA LEU A 112 23.30 -4.33 14.36
C LEU A 112 23.93 -3.38 15.37
N SER A 113 23.20 -2.34 15.73
CA SER A 113 23.58 -1.40 16.80
C SER A 113 23.09 -1.83 18.19
N ARG A 114 22.20 -2.84 18.25
CA ARG A 114 21.62 -3.40 19.46
C ARG A 114 21.35 -4.88 19.33
N ASP A 115 21.14 -5.54 20.44
CA ASP A 115 20.67 -6.92 20.46
C ASP A 115 19.24 -7.00 19.92
N ILE A 116 18.98 -8.01 19.10
CA ILE A 116 17.64 -8.35 18.61
C ILE A 116 17.37 -9.84 18.87
N VAL A 117 16.10 -10.20 18.86
CA VAL A 117 15.66 -11.60 18.81
C VAL A 117 14.84 -11.79 17.56
N TRP A 118 15.21 -12.79 16.74
CA TRP A 118 14.48 -13.13 15.53
C TRP A 118 14.09 -14.60 15.52
N ALA A 119 12.78 -14.82 15.50
CA ALA A 119 12.20 -16.17 15.54
C ALA A 119 12.72 -17.01 16.73
N GLY A 120 12.88 -16.37 17.90
CA GLY A 120 13.39 -16.99 19.12
C GLY A 120 14.93 -17.11 19.20
N ASN A 121 15.67 -16.68 18.18
CA ASN A 121 17.13 -16.71 18.17
C ASN A 121 17.70 -15.33 18.52
N PRO A 122 18.52 -15.22 19.57
CA PRO A 122 19.20 -13.96 19.91
C PRO A 122 20.30 -13.67 18.89
N ILE A 123 20.42 -12.41 18.47
CA ILE A 123 21.48 -11.89 17.60
C ILE A 123 22.02 -10.63 18.30
N HIS A 124 23.30 -10.63 18.62
CA HIS A 124 23.92 -9.58 19.41
C HIS A 124 24.33 -8.35 18.59
N ALA A 125 24.44 -7.22 19.25
CA ALA A 125 24.99 -5.99 18.69
C ALA A 125 26.37 -6.24 18.08
N GLY A 126 26.69 -5.55 16.98
CA GLY A 126 27.92 -5.78 16.21
C GLY A 126 27.83 -6.90 15.18
N ALA A 127 26.78 -7.74 15.22
CA ALA A 127 26.58 -8.77 14.21
C ALA A 127 26.23 -8.15 12.84
N VAL A 128 26.87 -8.65 11.79
CA VAL A 128 26.48 -8.34 10.41
C VAL A 128 25.31 -9.25 10.04
N VAL A 129 24.15 -8.67 9.78
CA VAL A 129 22.94 -9.38 9.39
C VAL A 129 22.63 -9.15 7.92
N GLN A 130 22.25 -10.21 7.24
CA GLN A 130 21.65 -10.17 5.92
C GLN A 130 20.15 -10.39 6.06
N SER A 131 19.38 -9.46 5.54
CA SER A 131 17.92 -9.46 5.61
C SER A 131 17.32 -9.54 4.22
N GLU A 132 16.38 -10.44 4.02
CA GLU A 132 15.65 -10.62 2.77
C GLU A 132 14.15 -10.41 3.06
N LEU A 133 13.49 -9.58 2.24
CA LEU A 133 12.06 -9.37 2.30
C LEU A 133 11.49 -9.52 0.89
N HIS A 134 10.65 -10.54 0.72
CA HIS A 134 9.88 -10.76 -0.48
C HIS A 134 8.42 -10.59 -0.13
N ALA A 135 7.71 -9.76 -0.87
CA ALA A 135 6.28 -9.62 -0.75
C ALA A 135 5.64 -9.67 -2.15
N PHE A 136 4.46 -10.23 -2.20
CA PHE A 136 3.66 -10.29 -3.42
C PHE A 136 2.21 -10.02 -3.03
N GLU A 137 1.63 -9.01 -3.66
CA GLU A 137 0.24 -8.64 -3.47
C GLU A 137 -0.53 -8.88 -4.75
N VAL A 138 -1.68 -9.54 -4.62
CA VAL A 138 -2.72 -9.62 -5.65
C VAL A 138 -4.01 -9.12 -5.04
N ALA A 139 -4.58 -8.06 -5.62
CA ALA A 139 -5.78 -7.44 -5.10
C ALA A 139 -6.92 -7.43 -6.14
N PRO A 140 -7.72 -8.50 -6.23
CA PRO A 140 -8.97 -8.46 -6.97
C PRO A 140 -9.96 -7.53 -6.29
N GLY A 141 -10.63 -6.68 -7.09
CA GLY A 141 -11.55 -5.69 -6.60
C GLY A 141 -12.71 -5.43 -7.54
N TYR A 142 -13.75 -4.84 -6.97
CA TYR A 142 -14.93 -4.39 -7.67
C TYR A 142 -15.20 -2.93 -7.31
N GLN A 143 -15.54 -2.12 -8.31
CA GLN A 143 -15.93 -0.72 -8.14
C GLN A 143 -17.30 -0.47 -8.74
N TYR A 144 -18.09 0.31 -8.02
CA TYR A 144 -19.34 0.87 -8.51
C TYR A 144 -19.26 2.40 -8.55
N ASP A 145 -19.46 3.00 -9.74
CA ASP A 145 -19.50 4.45 -9.92
C ASP A 145 -20.83 5.02 -9.44
N ILE A 146 -20.83 5.60 -8.25
CA ILE A 146 -22.02 6.23 -7.65
C ILE A 146 -22.39 7.46 -8.46
N ILE A 147 -21.41 8.31 -8.75
CA ILE A 147 -21.52 9.50 -9.56
C ILE A 147 -20.65 9.33 -10.79
N ARG A 148 -21.26 9.48 -11.97
CA ARG A 148 -20.56 9.47 -13.24
C ARG A 148 -21.04 10.63 -14.09
N ARG A 149 -20.11 11.42 -14.58
CA ARG A 149 -20.33 12.63 -15.37
C ARG A 149 -19.31 12.67 -16.52
N ARG A 150 -19.54 13.54 -17.50
CA ARG A 150 -18.62 13.74 -18.62
C ARG A 150 -17.17 13.91 -18.18
N ARG A 151 -16.93 14.66 -17.10
CA ARG A 151 -15.60 15.03 -16.60
C ARG A 151 -15.09 14.15 -15.48
N GLY A 152 -15.66 12.97 -15.29
CA GLY A 152 -15.12 12.03 -14.33
C GLY A 152 -16.17 11.25 -13.55
N HIS A 153 -15.66 10.50 -12.57
CA HIS A 153 -16.49 9.66 -11.72
C HIS A 153 -16.05 9.72 -10.26
N LEU A 154 -16.97 9.36 -9.39
CA LEU A 154 -16.74 9.01 -8.00
C LEU A 154 -17.37 7.65 -7.77
N GLY A 155 -16.56 6.69 -7.40
CA GLY A 155 -16.95 5.31 -7.15
C GLY A 155 -16.69 4.90 -5.70
N LEU A 156 -17.31 3.80 -5.32
CA LEU A 156 -16.99 3.03 -4.14
C LEU A 156 -16.41 1.69 -4.58
N ALA A 157 -15.25 1.35 -4.05
CA ALA A 157 -14.58 0.10 -4.35
C ALA A 157 -14.49 -0.79 -3.12
N VAL A 158 -14.55 -2.09 -3.37
CA VAL A 158 -14.25 -3.15 -2.41
C VAL A 158 -13.20 -4.07 -3.03
N GLN A 159 -12.19 -4.48 -2.29
CA GLN A 159 -11.16 -5.40 -2.77
C GLN A 159 -10.66 -6.30 -1.64
N ILE A 160 -9.99 -7.36 -2.01
CA ILE A 160 -9.30 -8.25 -1.08
C ILE A 160 -7.83 -8.24 -1.45
N ASP A 161 -7.00 -7.62 -0.60
CA ASP A 161 -5.56 -7.62 -0.76
C ASP A 161 -5.00 -8.95 -0.24
N LEU A 162 -4.56 -9.79 -1.14
CA LEU A 162 -3.94 -11.08 -0.85
C LEU A 162 -2.43 -10.87 -0.72
N PHE A 163 -1.96 -10.66 0.50
CA PHE A 163 -0.54 -10.50 0.77
C PHE A 163 0.13 -11.84 1.06
N HIS A 164 1.20 -12.11 0.34
CA HIS A 164 2.17 -13.14 0.66
C HIS A 164 3.50 -12.46 1.00
N THR A 165 4.00 -12.64 2.21
CA THR A 165 5.26 -12.04 2.66
C THR A 165 6.19 -13.13 3.18
N TYR A 166 7.42 -13.13 2.71
CA TYR A 166 8.53 -13.94 3.21
C TYR A 166 9.61 -13.00 3.75
N ALA A 167 10.00 -13.22 5.00
CA ALA A 167 11.08 -12.49 5.65
C ALA A 167 12.13 -13.46 6.18
N LYS A 168 13.40 -13.19 5.90
CA LYS A 168 14.55 -13.97 6.38
C LYS A 168 15.58 -13.03 6.97
N ILE A 169 16.11 -13.39 8.13
CA ILE A 169 17.27 -12.74 8.73
C ILE A 169 18.33 -13.81 8.97
N ALA A 170 19.55 -13.55 8.50
CA ALA A 170 20.71 -14.40 8.69
C ALA A 170 21.86 -13.58 9.28
N ALA A 171 22.55 -14.11 10.29
CA ALA A 171 23.77 -13.57 10.85
C ALA A 171 24.87 -14.61 10.78
N ALA A 172 26.08 -14.20 10.39
CA ALA A 172 27.26 -15.07 10.41
C ALA A 172 27.71 -15.34 11.86
N ALA A 173 28.41 -16.45 12.05
CA ALA A 173 29.10 -16.70 13.33
C ALA A 173 30.13 -15.60 13.61
N GLN A 174 30.15 -15.09 14.84
CA GLN A 174 31.05 -14.02 15.26
C GLN A 174 31.62 -14.30 16.65
N VAL A 175 32.79 -13.70 16.90
CA VAL A 175 33.34 -13.57 18.24
C VAL A 175 33.23 -12.10 18.62
N THR A 176 32.44 -11.78 19.63
CA THR A 176 32.30 -10.42 20.15
C THR A 176 33.54 -9.99 20.92
N GLY A 177 33.78 -8.69 21.07
CA GLY A 177 34.98 -8.14 21.71
C GLY A 177 35.19 -8.56 23.17
N ASP A 178 34.15 -9.08 23.82
CA ASP A 178 34.19 -9.68 25.17
C ASP A 178 34.50 -11.19 25.16
N GLY A 179 34.77 -11.75 24.00
CA GLY A 179 35.07 -13.19 23.82
C GLY A 179 33.82 -14.07 23.72
N THR A 180 32.62 -13.51 23.67
CA THR A 180 31.40 -14.29 23.50
C THR A 180 31.32 -14.83 22.06
N HIS A 181 31.08 -16.12 21.92
CA HIS A 181 30.88 -16.75 20.61
C HIS A 181 29.41 -16.74 20.23
N GLN A 182 29.06 -16.05 19.16
CA GLN A 182 27.77 -16.15 18.54
C GLN A 182 27.80 -17.20 17.43
N ALA A 183 26.94 -18.20 17.50
CA ALA A 183 26.74 -19.15 16.42
C ALA A 183 26.06 -18.46 15.22
N ALA A 184 26.27 -19.00 14.02
CA ALA A 184 25.52 -18.54 12.85
C ALA A 184 24.02 -18.76 13.06
N VAL A 185 23.22 -17.74 12.77
CA VAL A 185 21.76 -17.77 12.86
C VAL A 185 21.18 -17.56 11.46
N SER A 186 20.22 -18.38 11.08
CA SER A 186 19.44 -18.15 9.86
C SER A 186 18.02 -18.62 10.11
N ALA A 187 17.08 -17.71 10.09
CA ALA A 187 15.66 -18.02 10.29
C ALA A 187 14.78 -17.24 9.31
N SER A 188 13.76 -17.90 8.80
CA SER A 188 12.76 -17.30 7.91
C SER A 188 11.35 -17.47 8.44
N ARG A 189 10.47 -16.59 8.01
CA ARG A 189 9.04 -16.63 8.32
C ARG A 189 8.23 -16.24 7.10
N THR A 190 7.07 -16.83 6.97
CA THR A 190 6.13 -16.56 5.89
C THR A 190 4.79 -16.17 6.47
N LEU A 191 4.16 -15.16 5.86
CA LEU A 191 2.81 -14.70 6.21
C LEU A 191 1.93 -14.72 4.97
N TRP A 192 0.72 -15.27 5.12
CA TRP A 192 -0.39 -15.09 4.21
C TRP A 192 -1.48 -14.28 4.92
N ALA A 193 -1.87 -13.16 4.34
CA ALA A 193 -2.89 -12.29 4.92
C ALA A 193 -3.88 -11.83 3.84
N PRO A 194 -5.11 -12.36 3.83
CA PRO A 194 -6.20 -11.76 3.08
C PRO A 194 -6.75 -10.56 3.85
N ILE A 195 -6.69 -9.36 3.26
CA ILE A 195 -7.10 -8.11 3.88
C ILE A 195 -8.24 -7.52 3.05
N PRO A 196 -9.52 -7.69 3.47
CA PRO A 196 -10.64 -7.04 2.81
C PRO A 196 -10.60 -5.54 3.11
N VAL A 197 -10.66 -4.71 2.08
CA VAL A 197 -10.68 -3.26 2.19
C VAL A 197 -11.80 -2.67 1.36
N ALA A 198 -12.25 -1.49 1.74
CA ALA A 198 -13.24 -0.73 0.99
C ALA A 198 -12.94 0.76 1.09
N GLY A 199 -13.38 1.50 0.07
CA GLY A 199 -13.25 2.95 0.11
C GLY A 199 -13.58 3.65 -1.19
N PRO A 200 -13.62 4.99 -1.15
CA PRO A 200 -13.87 5.80 -2.32
C PRO A 200 -12.66 5.83 -3.25
N GLN A 201 -12.96 5.90 -4.55
CA GLN A 201 -12.00 6.31 -5.57
C GLN A 201 -12.67 7.25 -6.58
N PHE A 202 -11.88 8.14 -7.15
CA PHE A 202 -12.38 9.14 -8.07
C PHE A 202 -11.37 9.44 -9.18
N ARG A 203 -11.90 9.90 -10.31
CA ARG A 203 -11.13 10.54 -11.39
C ARG A 203 -11.88 11.78 -11.83
N LEU A 204 -11.17 12.91 -11.96
CA LEU A 204 -11.75 14.19 -12.36
C LEU A 204 -10.85 14.85 -13.42
N TYR A 205 -11.40 15.07 -14.61
CA TYR A 205 -10.76 15.81 -15.68
C TYR A 205 -10.84 17.32 -15.42
N LEU A 206 -9.69 17.98 -15.37
CA LEU A 206 -9.56 19.38 -14.99
C LEU A 206 -9.89 20.33 -16.13
N THR A 207 -9.80 19.87 -17.38
CA THR A 207 -10.02 20.65 -18.58
C THR A 207 -11.28 20.19 -19.33
N ASN A 208 -11.77 21.00 -20.27
CA ASN A 208 -12.86 20.64 -21.18
C ASN A 208 -12.45 19.64 -22.27
N SER A 209 -11.20 19.20 -22.26
CA SER A 209 -10.68 18.10 -23.07
C SER A 209 -10.15 17.00 -22.13
N PRO A 210 -10.12 15.73 -22.55
CA PRO A 210 -9.65 14.63 -21.70
C PRO A 210 -8.13 14.58 -21.52
N ARG A 211 -7.46 15.73 -21.49
CA ARG A 211 -5.99 15.78 -21.48
C ARG A 211 -5.38 15.71 -20.11
N VAL A 212 -6.00 16.35 -19.13
CA VAL A 212 -5.45 16.42 -17.77
C VAL A 212 -6.50 16.03 -16.77
N PHE A 213 -6.17 15.11 -15.88
CA PHE A 213 -7.05 14.70 -14.79
C PHE A 213 -6.28 14.49 -13.49
N ILE A 214 -7.02 14.51 -12.40
CA ILE A 214 -6.58 14.01 -11.10
C ILE A 214 -7.34 12.74 -10.79
N GLU A 215 -6.66 11.80 -10.18
CA GLU A 215 -7.21 10.54 -9.70
C GLU A 215 -6.79 10.34 -8.26
N GLY A 216 -7.60 9.63 -7.49
CA GLY A 216 -7.21 9.26 -6.13
C GLY A 216 -8.10 8.19 -5.55
N ASN A 217 -7.56 7.55 -4.53
CA ASN A 217 -8.25 6.53 -3.76
C ASN A 217 -7.94 6.65 -2.28
N LEU A 218 -8.84 6.11 -1.47
CA LEU A 218 -8.66 5.93 -0.04
C LEU A 218 -9.33 4.63 0.37
N TYR A 219 -8.54 3.64 0.71
CA TYR A 219 -9.04 2.36 1.18
C TYR A 219 -8.75 2.18 2.66
N GLY A 220 -9.64 1.49 3.34
CA GLY A 220 -9.46 1.19 4.74
C GLY A 220 -10.14 -0.10 5.16
N MET A 221 -9.60 -0.67 6.24
CA MET A 221 -10.16 -1.78 6.95
C MET A 221 -9.79 -1.67 8.42
N TYR A 222 -10.74 -2.08 9.27
CA TYR A 222 -10.48 -2.32 10.68
C TYR A 222 -11.11 -3.66 11.08
N LEU A 223 -10.26 -4.63 11.43
CA LEU A 223 -10.71 -5.93 11.95
C LEU A 223 -10.38 -6.01 13.42
N PHE A 224 -11.42 -6.12 14.25
CA PHE A 224 -11.29 -6.28 15.69
C PHE A 224 -10.38 -7.45 16.04
N GLY A 225 -9.28 -7.17 16.78
CA GLY A 225 -8.35 -8.19 17.23
C GLY A 225 -7.26 -8.61 16.23
N TYR A 226 -7.42 -8.34 14.92
CA TYR A 226 -6.45 -8.75 13.90
C TYR A 226 -5.56 -7.62 13.38
N GLY A 227 -6.09 -6.40 13.26
CA GLY A 227 -5.31 -5.29 12.76
C GLY A 227 -6.12 -4.22 12.05
N ASN A 228 -5.39 -3.27 11.47
CA ASN A 228 -5.94 -2.23 10.63
C ASN A 228 -5.09 -2.04 9.37
N PHE A 229 -5.74 -1.58 8.32
CA PHE A 229 -5.12 -1.21 7.07
C PHE A 229 -5.69 0.11 6.59
N VAL A 230 -4.84 1.00 6.11
CA VAL A 230 -5.24 2.25 5.43
C VAL A 230 -4.27 2.49 4.29
N SER A 231 -4.80 2.71 3.11
CA SER A 231 -4.03 3.07 1.91
C SER A 231 -4.66 4.26 1.24
N SER A 232 -3.85 5.21 0.79
CA SER A 232 -4.31 6.33 -0.02
C SER A 232 -3.27 6.71 -1.06
N ALA A 233 -3.72 7.04 -2.25
CA ALA A 233 -2.88 7.53 -3.33
C ALA A 233 -3.57 8.67 -4.07
N GLY A 234 -2.77 9.51 -4.72
CA GLY A 234 -3.26 10.56 -5.59
C GLY A 234 -2.32 10.77 -6.76
N ASP A 235 -2.87 10.86 -7.95
CA ASP A 235 -2.16 10.93 -9.22
C ASP A 235 -2.66 12.09 -10.07
N LEU A 236 -1.74 12.69 -10.83
CA LEU A 236 -2.01 13.60 -11.93
C LEU A 236 -1.75 12.85 -13.24
N GLY A 237 -2.76 12.75 -14.10
CA GLY A 237 -2.67 12.11 -15.39
C GLY A 237 -2.67 13.09 -16.55
N PHE A 238 -1.91 12.75 -17.58
CA PHE A 238 -1.83 13.48 -18.82
C PHE A 238 -2.04 12.54 -20.03
N THR A 239 -3.13 12.70 -20.74
CA THR A 239 -3.48 11.90 -21.92
C THR A 239 -2.64 12.32 -23.10
N LEU A 240 -1.76 11.43 -23.55
CA LEU A 240 -0.86 11.62 -24.69
C LEU A 240 -1.57 11.36 -26.03
N THR A 241 -2.32 10.26 -26.06
CA THR A 241 -3.15 9.85 -27.21
C THR A 241 -4.50 9.35 -26.69
N LYS A 242 -5.42 9.02 -27.58
CA LYS A 242 -6.72 8.44 -27.18
C LYS A 242 -6.60 7.11 -26.39
N HIS A 243 -5.44 6.45 -26.45
CA HIS A 243 -5.22 5.15 -25.81
C HIS A 243 -4.11 5.16 -24.78
N ILE A 244 -3.29 6.21 -24.70
CA ILE A 244 -2.11 6.25 -23.83
C ILE A 244 -2.16 7.49 -22.97
N THR A 245 -2.03 7.27 -21.65
CA THR A 245 -1.93 8.30 -20.63
C THR A 245 -0.65 8.10 -19.82
N ALA A 246 0.07 9.17 -19.55
CA ALA A 246 1.12 9.18 -18.54
C ALA A 246 0.56 9.72 -17.23
N ASN A 247 0.96 9.13 -16.12
CA ASN A 247 0.57 9.58 -14.80
C ASN A 247 1.77 9.70 -13.86
N ALA A 248 1.66 10.62 -12.91
CA ALA A 248 2.62 10.78 -11.84
C ALA A 248 1.88 11.16 -10.56
N GLY A 249 2.27 10.57 -9.45
CA GLY A 249 1.57 10.78 -8.21
C GLY A 249 2.38 10.39 -6.99
N TYR A 250 1.66 10.24 -5.90
CA TYR A 250 2.25 9.90 -4.62
C TYR A 250 1.32 8.99 -3.82
N GLN A 251 1.88 7.90 -3.34
CA GLN A 251 1.23 7.08 -2.33
C GLN A 251 1.46 7.73 -0.97
N LEU A 252 0.40 8.22 -0.36
CA LEU A 252 0.43 9.00 0.88
C LEU A 252 0.65 8.14 2.11
N GLY A 253 0.39 6.85 1.99
CA GLY A 253 0.67 5.87 3.03
C GLY A 253 -0.16 4.63 2.83
N THR A 254 0.49 3.51 2.84
CA THR A 254 -0.13 2.22 3.15
C THR A 254 0.31 1.88 4.55
N ARG A 255 -0.61 1.85 5.49
CA ARG A 255 -0.34 1.40 6.84
C ARG A 255 -1.01 0.06 7.07
N LEU A 256 -0.19 -0.94 7.24
CA LEU A 256 -0.60 -2.29 7.60
C LEU A 256 -0.14 -2.56 9.04
N ASN A 257 -1.08 -2.88 9.90
CA ASN A 257 -0.80 -3.36 11.24
C ASN A 257 -1.52 -4.69 11.44
N VAL A 258 -0.76 -5.77 11.55
CA VAL A 258 -1.28 -7.12 11.80
C VAL A 258 -0.72 -7.62 13.13
N LYS A 259 -1.59 -8.11 14.00
CA LYS A 259 -1.20 -8.67 15.29
C LYS A 259 -0.74 -10.12 15.15
N VAL A 260 0.30 -10.46 15.92
CA VAL A 260 0.77 -11.85 16.03
C VAL A 260 -0.28 -12.66 16.78
N THR A 261 -0.85 -13.63 16.14
CA THR A 261 -1.51 -14.76 16.80
C THR A 261 -0.64 -15.99 16.54
N SER A 262 -0.49 -16.89 17.51
CA SER A 262 0.45 -18.03 17.54
C SER A 262 0.98 -18.48 16.17
N ASP A 263 2.30 -18.52 16.00
CA ASP A 263 3.06 -18.91 14.79
C ASP A 263 3.13 -17.88 13.63
N ARG A 264 2.77 -16.62 13.86
CA ARG A 264 2.69 -15.61 12.78
C ARG A 264 3.64 -14.45 13.00
N ILE A 265 3.92 -13.75 11.91
CA ILE A 265 4.63 -12.49 11.91
C ILE A 265 3.65 -11.39 12.30
N GLY A 266 4.03 -10.55 13.26
CA GLY A 266 3.38 -9.25 13.48
C GLY A 266 4.11 -8.21 12.63
N LEU A 267 3.35 -7.46 11.86
CA LEU A 267 3.88 -6.44 10.97
C LEU A 267 3.19 -5.11 11.22
N ASP A 268 3.96 -4.08 11.57
CA ASP A 268 3.54 -2.68 11.51
C ASP A 268 4.38 -2.03 10.42
N LEU A 269 3.80 -1.85 9.25
CA LEU A 269 4.47 -1.35 8.07
C LEU A 269 3.77 -0.10 7.57
N THR A 270 4.54 0.95 7.32
CA THR A 270 4.10 2.13 6.58
C THR A 270 4.96 2.28 5.33
N GLN A 271 4.33 2.44 4.20
CA GLN A 271 4.98 2.69 2.91
C GLN A 271 4.46 3.99 2.31
N LYS A 272 5.34 4.80 1.78
CA LYS A 272 4.99 6.04 1.09
C LYS A 272 6.04 6.37 0.04
N GLY A 273 5.65 7.08 -1.00
CA GLY A 273 6.59 7.50 -2.02
C GLY A 273 5.95 7.89 -3.33
N PRO A 274 6.74 8.42 -4.25
CA PRO A 274 6.29 8.78 -5.58
C PRO A 274 6.00 7.55 -6.44
N VAL A 275 5.03 7.71 -7.33
CA VAL A 275 4.67 6.75 -8.37
C VAL A 275 4.65 7.44 -9.72
N VAL A 276 5.11 6.77 -10.76
CA VAL A 276 4.98 7.21 -12.15
C VAL A 276 4.53 6.02 -12.99
N GLY A 277 3.70 6.27 -13.98
CA GLY A 277 3.12 5.17 -14.74
C GLY A 277 2.61 5.54 -16.12
N LEU A 278 2.21 4.50 -16.84
CA LEU A 278 1.49 4.58 -18.09
C LEU A 278 0.19 3.79 -17.99
N GLU A 279 -0.84 4.35 -18.58
CA GLU A 279 -2.17 3.75 -18.69
C GLU A 279 -2.47 3.53 -20.19
N PHE A 280 -2.99 2.36 -20.51
CA PHE A 280 -3.41 1.95 -21.85
C PHE A 280 -4.89 1.61 -21.83
N SER A 281 -5.72 2.39 -22.53
CA SER A 281 -7.19 2.28 -22.54
C SER A 281 -7.72 1.84 -23.89
N PHE A 282 -8.65 0.84 -23.91
CA PHE A 282 -9.23 0.24 -25.12
C PHE A 282 -10.76 0.10 -25.02
#